data_a23b9820cf262157fde2b91584aa1434
#
_entry.id   a23b9820cf262157fde2b91584aa1434
#
_cell.length_a   1.000
_cell.length_b   1.000
_cell.length_c   1.000
_cell.angle_alpha   90.00
_cell.angle_beta   90.00
_cell.angle_gamma   90.00
#
_symmetry.space_group_name_H-M   'P 1'
#
loop_
_entity.id
_entity.type
_entity.pdbx_description
1 polymer ?
#
loop_
_entity_poly.entity_id
_entity_poly.type
_entity_poly.pdbx_seq_one_letter_code
_entity_poly.pdbx_strand_id
1 'polypeptide(L)'
;MLARVLEAASDDDPNAAVRMLQELHAAPIQPDLLAEALRTVRDGGVTVAARVSPQRARELTPALLAAGVEILVVQGTIVSAEHVSPGEPLNLKEFIASLDVPVVAGGVGDYRTALHLMRTGAAGVIVGYGQSSATTTDDVLGIGVPMATAIVDAAAARRDYLDETGGRYVHVIADGGMAGSGDIAKAIACGADAVMLGEQLADAAESPGQGLYWTSSAAHPSLPRSEVTGFAPGDRDLATLLFGPSSSPYGTVNLFGALRRALAKTGYSDLKEFQRVGLTVRG
;
A
#
# COMPACT_ATOMS: atom_id res chain seq x y z
N MET A 1 -23.45 3.07 -2.46
CA MET A 1 -22.44 2.14 -3.00
C MET A 1 -21.99 1.16 -1.91
N LEU A 2 -21.37 1.62 -0.83
CA LEU A 2 -20.88 0.76 0.26
C LEU A 2 -21.99 -0.13 0.86
N ALA A 3 -23.18 0.38 1.16
CA ALA A 3 -24.30 -0.39 1.71
C ALA A 3 -24.66 -1.65 0.86
N ARG A 4 -24.54 -1.56 -0.47
CA ARG A 4 -24.77 -2.72 -1.36
C ARG A 4 -23.70 -3.81 -1.20
N VAL A 5 -22.45 -3.40 -0.93
CA VAL A 5 -21.35 -4.37 -0.67
C VAL A 5 -21.55 -5.04 0.69
N LEU A 6 -21.95 -4.26 1.71
CA LEU A 6 -22.25 -4.79 3.05
C LEU A 6 -23.42 -5.80 3.00
N GLU A 7 -24.48 -5.48 2.27
CA GLU A 7 -25.61 -6.38 2.05
C GLU A 7 -25.19 -7.66 1.33
N ALA A 8 -24.43 -7.53 0.23
CA ALA A 8 -23.93 -8.67 -0.53
C ALA A 8 -22.94 -9.55 0.26
N ALA A 9 -22.19 -8.97 1.19
CA ALA A 9 -21.28 -9.73 2.07
C ALA A 9 -22.02 -10.53 3.15
N SER A 10 -23.30 -10.24 3.37
CA SER A 10 -24.18 -10.99 4.30
C SER A 10 -24.96 -12.10 3.60
N ASP A 11 -24.78 -12.29 2.27
CA ASP A 11 -25.41 -13.35 1.49
C ASP A 11 -24.75 -14.72 1.77
N ASP A 12 -25.50 -15.80 1.61
CA ASP A 12 -24.99 -17.16 1.75
C ASP A 12 -23.98 -17.54 0.63
N ASP A 13 -23.98 -16.80 -0.49
CA ASP A 13 -23.01 -16.97 -1.57
C ASP A 13 -21.71 -16.17 -1.26
N PRO A 14 -20.59 -16.83 -1.00
CA PRO A 14 -19.33 -16.17 -0.65
C PRO A 14 -18.79 -15.24 -1.74
N ASN A 15 -19.28 -15.39 -2.99
CA ASN A 15 -18.85 -14.56 -4.11
C ASN A 15 -19.82 -13.39 -4.40
N ALA A 16 -20.90 -13.23 -3.66
CA ALA A 16 -21.88 -12.17 -3.90
C ALA A 16 -21.26 -10.78 -3.77
N ALA A 17 -20.47 -10.55 -2.73
CA ALA A 17 -19.77 -9.28 -2.51
C ALA A 17 -18.75 -8.97 -3.62
N VAL A 18 -18.01 -9.97 -4.11
CA VAL A 18 -17.06 -9.80 -5.22
C VAL A 18 -17.77 -9.42 -6.51
N ARG A 19 -18.89 -10.08 -6.84
CA ARG A 19 -19.72 -9.71 -8.01
C ARG A 19 -20.27 -8.29 -7.89
N MET A 20 -20.71 -7.92 -6.70
CA MET A 20 -21.17 -6.55 -6.42
C MET A 20 -20.06 -5.53 -6.65
N LEU A 21 -18.85 -5.80 -6.19
CA LEU A 21 -17.67 -4.93 -6.44
C LEU A 21 -17.35 -4.82 -7.92
N GLN A 22 -17.40 -5.92 -8.68
CA GLN A 22 -17.20 -5.92 -10.13
C GLN A 22 -18.23 -5.03 -10.85
N GLU A 23 -19.52 -5.16 -10.47
CA GLU A 23 -20.59 -4.31 -11.02
C GLU A 23 -20.37 -2.83 -10.71
N LEU A 24 -20.06 -2.50 -9.48
CA LEU A 24 -19.83 -1.10 -9.05
C LEU A 24 -18.61 -0.45 -9.73
N HIS A 25 -17.54 -1.22 -9.91
CA HIS A 25 -16.31 -0.74 -10.52
C HIS A 25 -16.36 -0.73 -12.07
N ALA A 26 -17.40 -1.30 -12.68
CA ALA A 26 -17.64 -1.14 -14.12
C ALA A 26 -18.12 0.27 -14.50
N ALA A 27 -18.63 1.04 -13.52
CA ALA A 27 -19.06 2.41 -13.74
C ALA A 27 -17.86 3.33 -14.03
N PRO A 28 -18.00 4.32 -14.94
CA PRO A 28 -16.96 5.31 -15.21
C PRO A 28 -16.61 6.12 -13.96
N ILE A 29 -15.34 6.46 -13.80
CA ILE A 29 -14.91 7.40 -12.76
C ILE A 29 -15.49 8.79 -13.08
N GLN A 30 -16.07 9.41 -12.05
CA GLN A 30 -16.64 10.74 -12.14
C GLN A 30 -15.62 11.77 -11.59
N PRO A 31 -15.07 12.66 -12.45
CA PRO A 31 -14.04 13.60 -12.02
C PRO A 31 -14.46 14.51 -10.87
N ASP A 32 -15.73 14.92 -10.83
CA ASP A 32 -16.24 15.80 -9.76
C ASP A 32 -16.23 15.12 -8.40
N LEU A 33 -16.63 13.84 -8.33
CA LEU A 33 -16.58 13.05 -7.08
C LEU A 33 -15.13 12.79 -6.65
N LEU A 34 -14.23 12.57 -7.61
CA LEU A 34 -12.81 12.44 -7.32
C LEU A 34 -12.25 13.72 -6.71
N ALA A 35 -12.56 14.88 -7.30
CA ALA A 35 -12.13 16.18 -6.78
C ALA A 35 -12.72 16.49 -5.41
N GLU A 36 -13.97 16.09 -5.13
CA GLU A 36 -14.61 16.23 -3.83
C GLU A 36 -13.93 15.38 -2.76
N ALA A 37 -13.63 14.11 -3.07
CA ALA A 37 -12.91 13.21 -2.16
C ALA A 37 -11.52 13.76 -1.80
N LEU A 38 -10.78 14.29 -2.78
CA LEU A 38 -9.46 14.89 -2.55
C LEU A 38 -9.54 16.17 -1.73
N ARG A 39 -10.59 16.99 -1.92
CA ARG A 39 -10.83 18.18 -1.08
C ARG A 39 -11.06 17.79 0.37
N THR A 40 -11.84 16.75 0.63
CA THR A 40 -12.07 16.24 1.99
C THR A 40 -10.76 15.87 2.69
N VAL A 41 -9.84 15.22 1.98
CA VAL A 41 -8.51 14.90 2.53
C VAL A 41 -7.70 16.16 2.81
N ARG A 42 -7.67 17.10 1.88
CA ARG A 42 -6.94 18.38 2.02
C ARG A 42 -7.47 19.23 3.16
N ASP A 43 -8.79 19.29 3.33
CA ASP A 43 -9.43 20.06 4.39
C ASP A 43 -9.10 19.51 5.78
N GLY A 44 -8.65 18.26 5.87
CA GLY A 44 -8.04 17.66 7.05
C GLY A 44 -6.63 18.20 7.39
N GLY A 45 -6.05 19.07 6.56
CA GLY A 45 -4.75 19.69 6.81
C GLY A 45 -3.56 18.74 6.64
N VAL A 46 -3.69 17.68 5.84
CA VAL A 46 -2.66 16.67 5.58
C VAL A 46 -2.23 16.69 4.10
N THR A 47 -1.05 16.16 3.81
CA THR A 47 -0.55 15.98 2.43
C THR A 47 -1.49 15.08 1.64
N VAL A 48 -1.89 15.55 0.47
CA VAL A 48 -2.84 14.84 -0.40
C VAL A 48 -2.10 13.89 -1.33
N ALA A 49 -2.29 12.59 -1.13
CA ALA A 49 -1.78 11.56 -2.01
C ALA A 49 -2.93 10.84 -2.73
N ALA A 50 -2.73 10.51 -4.00
CA ALA A 50 -3.70 9.71 -4.76
C ALA A 50 -3.03 8.52 -5.43
N ARG A 51 -3.71 7.37 -5.41
CA ARG A 51 -3.27 6.14 -6.05
C ARG A 51 -4.00 5.92 -7.37
N VAL A 52 -3.25 5.60 -8.42
CA VAL A 52 -3.75 5.19 -9.72
C VAL A 52 -3.10 3.89 -10.15
N SER A 53 -3.82 3.10 -10.97
CA SER A 53 -3.19 1.96 -11.64
C SER A 53 -2.32 2.44 -12.81
N PRO A 54 -1.28 1.69 -13.20
CA PRO A 54 -0.45 2.04 -14.36
C PRO A 54 -1.27 2.25 -15.64
N GLN A 55 -2.33 1.45 -15.85
CA GLN A 55 -3.20 1.53 -17.02
C GLN A 55 -3.97 2.84 -17.11
N ARG A 56 -4.28 3.46 -15.96
CA ARG A 56 -5.09 4.69 -15.91
C ARG A 56 -4.29 5.93 -15.53
N ALA A 57 -2.97 5.78 -15.31
CA ALA A 57 -2.13 6.87 -14.84
C ALA A 57 -2.19 8.10 -15.77
N ARG A 58 -2.01 7.91 -17.09
CA ARG A 58 -2.08 9.03 -18.05
C ARG A 58 -3.45 9.71 -18.08
N GLU A 59 -4.52 8.92 -18.01
CA GLU A 59 -5.91 9.41 -18.07
C GLU A 59 -6.28 10.26 -16.87
N LEU A 60 -5.95 9.76 -15.66
CA LEU A 60 -6.44 10.34 -14.40
C LEU A 60 -5.54 11.44 -13.84
N THR A 61 -4.24 11.41 -14.11
CA THR A 61 -3.28 12.33 -13.50
C THR A 61 -3.61 13.79 -13.73
N PRO A 62 -4.03 14.26 -14.93
CA PRO A 62 -4.38 15.67 -15.10
C PRO A 62 -5.50 16.14 -14.16
N ALA A 63 -6.53 15.33 -13.96
CA ALA A 63 -7.64 15.65 -13.05
C ALA A 63 -7.19 15.63 -11.58
N LEU A 64 -6.31 14.69 -11.20
CA LEU A 64 -5.75 14.58 -9.87
C LEU A 64 -4.88 15.80 -9.51
N LEU A 65 -4.02 16.22 -10.43
CA LEU A 65 -3.18 17.41 -10.25
C LEU A 65 -4.01 18.69 -10.17
N ALA A 66 -5.03 18.84 -11.02
CA ALA A 66 -5.98 19.95 -10.95
C ALA A 66 -6.75 19.99 -9.62
N ALA A 67 -6.99 18.84 -9.01
CA ALA A 67 -7.61 18.72 -7.69
C ALA A 67 -6.62 18.93 -6.52
N GLY A 68 -5.33 19.15 -6.80
CA GLY A 68 -4.32 19.49 -5.80
C GLY A 68 -3.65 18.28 -5.14
N VAL A 69 -3.47 17.20 -5.87
CA VAL A 69 -2.64 16.08 -5.41
C VAL A 69 -1.18 16.51 -5.30
N GLU A 70 -0.54 16.20 -4.18
CA GLU A 70 0.84 16.54 -3.85
C GLU A 70 1.79 15.34 -4.00
N ILE A 71 1.27 14.11 -3.91
CA ILE A 71 2.03 12.87 -4.15
C ILE A 71 1.19 11.95 -5.04
N LEU A 72 1.75 11.53 -6.16
CA LEU A 72 1.11 10.55 -7.03
C LEU A 72 1.67 9.15 -6.75
N VAL A 73 0.77 8.18 -6.54
CA VAL A 73 1.15 6.78 -6.33
C VAL A 73 0.71 5.96 -7.54
N VAL A 74 1.65 5.44 -8.31
CA VAL A 74 1.40 4.51 -9.42
C VAL A 74 1.60 3.09 -8.93
N GLN A 75 0.50 2.39 -8.65
CA GLN A 75 0.55 1.07 -8.02
C GLN A 75 -0.27 0.03 -8.78
N GLY A 76 0.36 -1.11 -9.03
CA GLY A 76 -0.24 -2.35 -9.50
C GLY A 76 0.31 -3.53 -8.71
N THR A 77 -0.08 -4.76 -9.04
CA THR A 77 0.51 -5.96 -8.43
C THR A 77 2.01 -6.01 -8.72
N ILE A 78 2.38 -5.89 -10.00
CA ILE A 78 3.76 -5.69 -10.43
C ILE A 78 3.78 -4.45 -11.34
N VAL A 79 4.74 -3.56 -11.13
CA VAL A 79 4.97 -2.42 -12.00
C VAL A 79 6.38 -2.45 -12.53
N SER A 80 6.52 -2.42 -13.85
CA SER A 80 7.79 -2.25 -14.55
C SER A 80 7.95 -0.82 -15.05
N ALA A 81 9.17 -0.43 -15.43
CA ALA A 81 9.43 0.90 -15.98
C ALA A 81 8.69 1.17 -17.30
N GLU A 82 8.36 0.12 -18.03
CA GLU A 82 7.47 0.16 -19.19
C GLU A 82 6.28 -0.76 -18.93
N HIS A 83 5.12 -0.16 -18.68
CA HIS A 83 3.90 -0.92 -18.45
C HIS A 83 3.15 -1.10 -19.76
N VAL A 84 3.11 -2.34 -20.25
CA VAL A 84 2.41 -2.70 -21.48
C VAL A 84 0.92 -2.85 -21.21
N SER A 85 0.10 -2.16 -21.99
CA SER A 85 -1.36 -2.24 -21.97
C SER A 85 -1.89 -2.20 -23.41
N PRO A 86 -3.16 -2.54 -23.65
CA PRO A 86 -3.80 -2.26 -24.94
C PRO A 86 -3.74 -0.75 -25.22
N GLY A 87 -2.95 -0.34 -26.19
CA GLY A 87 -2.67 1.06 -26.52
C GLY A 87 -1.20 1.41 -26.32
N GLU A 88 -0.92 2.70 -26.11
CA GLU A 88 0.43 3.17 -25.91
C GLU A 88 0.98 2.76 -24.54
N PRO A 89 2.14 2.09 -24.47
CA PRO A 89 2.74 1.70 -23.19
C PRO A 89 3.04 2.92 -22.31
N LEU A 90 2.86 2.76 -20.99
CA LEU A 90 3.30 3.77 -20.03
C LEU A 90 4.80 3.64 -19.79
N ASN A 91 5.59 4.55 -20.36
CA ASN A 91 6.99 4.74 -19.98
C ASN A 91 7.04 5.56 -18.69
N LEU A 92 7.36 4.91 -17.57
CA LEU A 92 7.37 5.55 -16.25
C LEU A 92 8.42 6.65 -16.15
N LYS A 93 9.59 6.49 -16.81
CA LYS A 93 10.65 7.51 -16.75
C LYS A 93 10.19 8.82 -17.39
N GLU A 94 9.61 8.75 -18.57
CA GLU A 94 9.06 9.91 -19.27
C GLU A 94 7.86 10.50 -18.52
N PHE A 95 6.98 9.64 -18.04
CA PHE A 95 5.81 10.05 -17.28
C PHE A 95 6.19 10.78 -16.00
N ILE A 96 7.12 10.23 -15.19
CA ILE A 96 7.57 10.87 -13.96
C ILE A 96 8.29 12.20 -14.26
N ALA A 97 9.11 12.24 -15.31
CA ALA A 97 9.82 13.45 -15.69
C ALA A 97 8.88 14.59 -16.17
N SER A 98 7.65 14.26 -16.57
CA SER A 98 6.64 15.24 -16.99
C SER A 98 5.84 15.84 -15.84
N LEU A 99 6.07 15.42 -14.60
CA LEU A 99 5.28 15.80 -13.43
C LEU A 99 6.10 16.65 -12.46
N ASP A 100 5.46 17.66 -11.88
CA ASP A 100 6.04 18.52 -10.85
C ASP A 100 5.85 17.96 -9.42
N VAL A 101 5.10 16.86 -9.27
CA VAL A 101 4.87 16.20 -7.98
C VAL A 101 5.69 14.92 -7.87
N PRO A 102 6.15 14.53 -6.66
CA PRO A 102 6.84 13.27 -6.47
C PRO A 102 5.93 12.07 -6.79
N VAL A 103 6.52 11.06 -7.43
CA VAL A 103 5.84 9.82 -7.78
C VAL A 103 6.41 8.66 -6.96
N VAL A 104 5.52 7.91 -6.32
CA VAL A 104 5.82 6.62 -5.68
C VAL A 104 5.31 5.52 -6.62
N ALA A 105 6.15 4.52 -6.92
CA ALA A 105 5.79 3.47 -7.88
C ALA A 105 6.01 2.07 -7.29
N GLY A 106 5.17 1.10 -7.66
CA GLY A 106 5.28 -0.31 -7.26
C GLY A 106 4.00 -1.10 -7.53
N GLY A 107 3.90 -2.42 -7.24
CA GLY A 107 4.84 -3.24 -6.45
C GLY A 107 6.06 -3.82 -7.17
N VAL A 108 7.05 -4.01 -6.38
CA VAL A 108 8.25 -4.76 -6.73
C VAL A 108 8.57 -5.78 -5.63
N GLY A 109 9.29 -6.85 -5.98
CA GLY A 109 9.58 -7.93 -5.03
C GLY A 109 11.05 -8.34 -4.95
N ASP A 110 11.95 -7.71 -5.72
CA ASP A 110 13.36 -8.06 -5.78
C ASP A 110 14.26 -6.84 -6.04
N TYR A 111 15.58 -7.05 -5.86
CA TYR A 111 16.60 -6.03 -6.05
C TYR A 111 16.57 -5.39 -7.45
N ARG A 112 16.47 -6.21 -8.52
CA ARG A 112 16.58 -5.70 -9.90
C ARG A 112 15.41 -4.82 -10.27
N THR A 113 14.20 -5.25 -9.94
CA THR A 113 12.98 -4.49 -10.22
C THR A 113 12.91 -3.21 -9.37
N ALA A 114 13.34 -3.26 -8.10
CA ALA A 114 13.44 -2.09 -7.26
C ALA A 114 14.42 -1.05 -7.83
N LEU A 115 15.65 -1.47 -8.16
CA LEU A 115 16.67 -0.59 -8.75
C LEU A 115 16.18 0.02 -10.07
N HIS A 116 15.51 -0.79 -10.89
CA HIS A 116 14.98 -0.34 -12.17
C HIS A 116 13.92 0.77 -12.00
N LEU A 117 12.99 0.62 -11.05
CA LEU A 117 12.04 1.69 -10.74
C LEU A 117 12.70 2.94 -10.13
N MET A 118 13.70 2.78 -9.27
CA MET A 118 14.45 3.92 -8.74
C MET A 118 15.08 4.76 -9.86
N ARG A 119 15.63 4.10 -10.89
CA ARG A 119 16.22 4.76 -12.08
C ARG A 119 15.21 5.45 -12.99
N THR A 120 13.91 5.20 -12.85
CA THR A 120 12.88 5.99 -13.56
C THR A 120 12.68 7.39 -12.98
N GLY A 121 13.24 7.65 -11.82
CA GLY A 121 13.05 8.93 -11.13
C GLY A 121 12.02 8.90 -10.00
N ALA A 122 11.50 7.73 -9.64
CA ALA A 122 10.57 7.60 -8.53
C ALA A 122 11.15 8.16 -7.22
N ALA A 123 10.33 8.83 -6.45
CA ALA A 123 10.67 9.33 -5.12
C ALA A 123 10.57 8.23 -4.05
N GLY A 124 9.80 7.20 -4.32
CA GLY A 124 9.67 6.00 -3.49
C GLY A 124 9.29 4.78 -4.30
N VAL A 125 9.63 3.61 -3.79
CA VAL A 125 9.22 2.31 -4.34
C VAL A 125 8.39 1.54 -3.32
N ILE A 126 7.26 0.97 -3.80
CA ILE A 126 6.41 0.09 -3.00
C ILE A 126 6.91 -1.32 -3.18
N VAL A 127 7.28 -1.96 -2.07
CA VAL A 127 7.84 -3.31 -2.02
C VAL A 127 6.79 -4.28 -1.48
N GLY A 128 6.58 -5.35 -2.21
CA GLY A 128 5.51 -6.30 -1.96
C GLY A 128 4.34 -6.13 -2.92
N TYR A 129 3.36 -7.00 -2.77
CA TYR A 129 2.21 -7.11 -3.68
C TYR A 129 0.87 -6.96 -2.94
N GLY A 130 0.89 -6.32 -1.76
CA GLY A 130 -0.29 -6.08 -0.95
C GLY A 130 -0.85 -7.34 -0.28
N GLN A 131 0.02 -8.29 0.10
CA GLN A 131 -0.41 -9.52 0.77
C GLN A 131 -1.17 -9.19 2.06
N SER A 132 -2.36 -9.73 2.18
CA SER A 132 -3.27 -9.57 3.32
C SER A 132 -4.14 -10.81 3.44
N SER A 133 -4.97 -10.91 4.48
CA SER A 133 -5.93 -12.02 4.62
C SER A 133 -6.95 -12.06 3.47
N ALA A 134 -7.23 -10.92 2.83
CA ALA A 134 -8.16 -10.83 1.72
C ALA A 134 -7.54 -11.16 0.36
N THR A 135 -6.22 -11.05 0.21
CA THR A 135 -5.56 -11.15 -1.10
C THR A 135 -5.35 -12.60 -1.53
N THR A 136 -5.86 -12.95 -2.70
CA THR A 136 -5.70 -14.27 -3.34
C THR A 136 -4.80 -14.19 -4.59
N THR A 137 -3.95 -13.18 -4.68
CA THR A 137 -3.08 -12.95 -5.85
C THR A 137 -2.09 -14.09 -6.06
N ASP A 138 -1.57 -14.68 -4.99
CA ASP A 138 -0.67 -15.84 -5.06
C ASP A 138 -1.39 -17.07 -5.60
N ASP A 139 -2.60 -17.34 -5.10
CA ASP A 139 -3.42 -18.48 -5.54
C ASP A 139 -3.84 -18.36 -7.02
N VAL A 140 -4.16 -17.15 -7.48
CA VAL A 140 -4.68 -16.90 -8.83
C VAL A 140 -3.57 -16.73 -9.86
N LEU A 141 -2.47 -16.07 -9.51
CA LEU A 141 -1.39 -15.71 -10.45
C LEU A 141 -0.04 -16.37 -10.11
N GLY A 142 0.10 -17.02 -8.96
CA GLY A 142 1.39 -17.52 -8.48
C GLY A 142 2.37 -16.38 -8.14
N ILE A 143 1.87 -15.19 -7.82
CA ILE A 143 2.69 -14.02 -7.52
C ILE A 143 2.63 -13.73 -6.03
N GLY A 144 3.72 -14.04 -5.37
CA GLY A 144 3.95 -13.79 -3.96
C GLY A 144 5.44 -13.56 -3.70
N VAL A 145 5.78 -12.93 -2.59
CA VAL A 145 7.16 -12.73 -2.18
C VAL A 145 7.29 -12.74 -0.65
N PRO A 146 8.33 -13.37 -0.08
CA PRO A 146 8.63 -13.23 1.34
C PRO A 146 9.05 -11.78 1.64
N MET A 147 8.22 -11.07 2.41
CA MET A 147 8.37 -9.62 2.60
C MET A 147 9.73 -9.21 3.18
N ALA A 148 10.26 -9.95 4.14
CA ALA A 148 11.57 -9.63 4.71
C ALA A 148 12.68 -9.65 3.64
N THR A 149 12.67 -10.66 2.75
CA THR A 149 13.61 -10.76 1.64
C THR A 149 13.45 -9.60 0.66
N ALA A 150 12.22 -9.34 0.22
CA ALA A 150 11.93 -8.27 -0.73
C ALA A 150 12.35 -6.89 -0.20
N ILE A 151 12.12 -6.61 1.09
CA ILE A 151 12.50 -5.34 1.72
C ILE A 151 14.03 -5.21 1.79
N VAL A 152 14.75 -6.27 2.19
CA VAL A 152 16.22 -6.27 2.25
C VAL A 152 16.82 -6.05 0.86
N ASP A 153 16.28 -6.70 -0.17
CA ASP A 153 16.67 -6.54 -1.57
C ASP A 153 16.46 -5.09 -2.06
N ALA A 154 15.29 -4.53 -1.81
CA ALA A 154 14.99 -3.15 -2.18
C ALA A 154 15.84 -2.13 -1.42
N ALA A 155 16.13 -2.39 -0.14
CA ALA A 155 17.04 -1.56 0.65
C ALA A 155 18.50 -1.64 0.15
N ALA A 156 18.93 -2.81 -0.37
CA ALA A 156 20.21 -2.95 -1.06
C ALA A 156 20.22 -2.14 -2.36
N ALA A 157 19.19 -2.29 -3.19
CA ALA A 157 19.04 -1.51 -4.42
C ALA A 157 19.08 0.02 -4.16
N ARG A 158 18.44 0.48 -3.08
CA ARG A 158 18.48 1.90 -2.67
C ARG A 158 19.89 2.35 -2.33
N ARG A 159 20.69 1.53 -1.64
CA ARG A 159 22.09 1.89 -1.32
C ARG A 159 22.90 2.06 -2.59
N ASP A 160 22.80 1.12 -3.51
CA ASP A 160 23.55 1.17 -4.77
C ASP A 160 23.09 2.35 -5.64
N TYR A 161 21.78 2.65 -5.66
CA TYR A 161 21.24 3.82 -6.36
C TYR A 161 21.69 5.15 -5.73
N LEU A 162 21.78 5.22 -4.41
CA LEU A 162 22.29 6.38 -3.69
C LEU A 162 23.76 6.67 -4.09
N ASP A 163 24.58 5.61 -4.16
CA ASP A 163 25.99 5.71 -4.58
C ASP A 163 26.09 6.06 -6.07
N GLU A 164 25.31 5.43 -6.93
CA GLU A 164 25.24 5.68 -8.38
C GLU A 164 24.89 7.14 -8.71
N THR A 165 24.01 7.75 -7.92
CA THR A 165 23.50 9.11 -8.16
C THR A 165 24.17 10.21 -7.37
N GLY A 166 25.13 9.86 -6.52
CA GLY A 166 25.80 10.83 -5.65
C GLY A 166 24.87 11.41 -4.56
N GLY A 167 23.89 10.66 -4.09
CA GLY A 167 23.10 11.03 -2.91
C GLY A 167 21.59 11.13 -3.09
N ARG A 168 21.03 10.71 -4.24
CA ARG A 168 19.57 10.71 -4.41
C ARG A 168 18.93 9.59 -3.60
N TYR A 169 18.19 9.96 -2.58
CA TYR A 169 17.48 9.02 -1.73
C TYR A 169 16.12 8.64 -2.33
N VAL A 170 15.80 7.33 -2.35
CA VAL A 170 14.47 6.80 -2.74
C VAL A 170 13.88 6.06 -1.55
N HIS A 171 12.65 6.38 -1.17
CA HIS A 171 11.99 5.76 -0.04
C HIS A 171 11.54 4.33 -0.36
N VAL A 172 11.75 3.40 0.58
CA VAL A 172 11.26 2.01 0.51
C VAL A 172 10.03 1.89 1.38
N ILE A 173 8.89 1.57 0.77
CA ILE A 173 7.58 1.45 1.43
C ILE A 173 7.14 0.00 1.35
N ALA A 174 7.03 -0.69 2.50
CA ALA A 174 6.61 -2.10 2.53
C ALA A 174 5.09 -2.20 2.46
N ASP A 175 4.58 -2.99 1.49
CA ASP A 175 3.15 -3.22 1.26
C ASP A 175 2.82 -4.71 1.27
N GLY A 176 2.25 -5.18 2.37
CA GLY A 176 1.80 -6.55 2.58
C GLY A 176 2.45 -7.24 3.79
N GLY A 177 1.75 -8.20 4.35
CA GLY A 177 2.21 -9.01 5.47
C GLY A 177 2.32 -8.27 6.81
N MET A 178 1.67 -7.12 6.96
CA MET A 178 1.69 -6.31 8.18
C MET A 178 0.53 -6.69 9.11
N ALA A 179 0.50 -7.92 9.62
CA ALA A 179 -0.60 -8.38 10.48
C ALA A 179 -0.62 -7.73 11.87
N GLY A 180 0.52 -7.24 12.34
CA GLY A 180 0.61 -6.59 13.65
C GLY A 180 1.87 -5.73 13.81
N SER A 181 1.99 -5.12 14.96
CA SER A 181 3.12 -4.23 15.30
C SER A 181 4.50 -4.88 15.20
N GLY A 182 4.58 -6.19 15.45
CA GLY A 182 5.83 -6.94 15.30
C GLY A 182 6.28 -7.02 13.83
N ASP A 183 5.34 -7.12 12.88
CA ASP A 183 5.65 -7.15 11.46
C ASP A 183 6.08 -5.76 10.97
N ILE A 184 5.45 -4.71 11.48
CA ILE A 184 5.87 -3.32 11.23
C ILE A 184 7.32 -3.12 11.69
N ALA A 185 7.65 -3.53 12.91
CA ALA A 185 9.01 -3.41 13.43
C ALA A 185 10.03 -4.20 12.61
N LYS A 186 9.69 -5.43 12.19
CA LYS A 186 10.54 -6.26 11.30
C LYS A 186 10.72 -5.61 9.93
N ALA A 187 9.67 -5.04 9.33
CA ALA A 187 9.77 -4.35 8.05
C ALA A 187 10.73 -3.16 8.10
N ILE A 188 10.63 -2.32 9.13
CA ILE A 188 11.56 -1.18 9.33
C ILE A 188 12.98 -1.71 9.58
N ALA A 189 13.16 -2.73 10.41
CA ALA A 189 14.47 -3.34 10.67
C ALA A 189 15.10 -3.95 9.41
N CYS A 190 14.30 -4.47 8.47
CA CYS A 190 14.76 -4.94 7.15
C CYS A 190 15.17 -3.79 6.20
N GLY A 191 14.87 -2.55 6.53
CA GLY A 191 15.27 -1.38 5.75
C GLY A 191 14.14 -0.57 5.12
N ALA A 192 12.88 -0.87 5.41
CA ALA A 192 11.76 -0.03 4.97
C ALA A 192 11.78 1.32 5.71
N ASP A 193 11.40 2.38 5.01
CA ASP A 193 11.21 3.72 5.58
C ASP A 193 9.79 3.92 6.10
N ALA A 194 8.84 3.20 5.52
CA ALA A 194 7.43 3.21 5.90
C ALA A 194 6.77 1.86 5.60
N VAL A 195 5.60 1.65 6.17
CA VAL A 195 4.73 0.52 5.88
C VAL A 195 3.36 1.00 5.42
N MET A 196 2.74 0.24 4.53
CA MET A 196 1.36 0.47 4.11
C MET A 196 0.45 -0.39 4.99
N LEU A 197 -0.51 0.25 5.63
CA LEU A 197 -1.55 -0.40 6.44
C LEU A 197 -2.87 -0.34 5.68
N GLY A 198 -3.58 -1.44 5.63
CA GLY A 198 -4.91 -1.52 5.01
C GLY A 198 -5.87 -2.30 5.90
N GLU A 199 -5.67 -3.60 5.96
CA GLU A 199 -6.48 -4.54 6.72
C GLU A 199 -6.62 -4.16 8.20
N GLN A 200 -5.54 -3.74 8.84
CA GLN A 200 -5.53 -3.35 10.26
C GLN A 200 -6.45 -2.14 10.53
N LEU A 201 -6.62 -1.26 9.54
CA LEU A 201 -7.47 -0.08 9.68
C LEU A 201 -8.96 -0.41 9.51
N ALA A 202 -9.30 -1.58 8.96
CA ALA A 202 -10.69 -2.02 8.84
C ALA A 202 -11.36 -2.28 10.20
N ASP A 203 -10.55 -2.59 11.24
CA ASP A 203 -11.00 -2.79 12.62
C ASP A 203 -11.33 -1.48 13.37
N ALA A 204 -11.02 -0.32 12.78
CA ALA A 204 -11.35 0.96 13.39
C ALA A 204 -12.85 1.29 13.29
N ALA A 205 -13.43 1.87 14.34
CA ALA A 205 -14.83 2.29 14.38
C ALA A 205 -15.15 3.32 13.29
N GLU A 206 -14.18 4.12 12.90
CA GLU A 206 -14.29 5.11 11.81
C GLU A 206 -14.18 4.48 10.42
N SER A 207 -13.85 3.18 10.32
CA SER A 207 -13.75 2.50 9.03
C SER A 207 -15.11 2.44 8.34
N PRO A 208 -15.24 2.98 7.12
CA PRO A 208 -16.51 2.95 6.41
C PRO A 208 -16.95 1.53 6.04
N GLY A 209 -16.03 0.56 5.99
CA GLY A 209 -16.29 -0.84 5.72
C GLY A 209 -16.93 -1.60 6.88
N GLN A 210 -17.08 -0.98 8.05
CA GLN A 210 -17.69 -1.61 9.24
C GLN A 210 -17.08 -3.00 9.54
N GLY A 211 -15.77 -3.12 9.48
CA GLY A 211 -15.04 -4.37 9.67
C GLY A 211 -14.84 -5.20 8.40
N LEU A 212 -15.49 -4.87 7.28
CA LEU A 212 -15.19 -5.52 6.01
C LEU A 212 -13.92 -4.92 5.38
N TYR A 213 -13.12 -5.79 4.79
CA TYR A 213 -11.91 -5.42 4.07
C TYR A 213 -11.83 -6.16 2.73
N TRP A 214 -11.37 -5.45 1.71
CA TRP A 214 -11.04 -6.01 0.39
C TRP A 214 -9.98 -5.14 -0.29
N THR A 215 -9.31 -5.69 -1.28
CA THR A 215 -8.40 -4.92 -2.14
C THR A 215 -9.08 -4.55 -3.45
N SER A 216 -8.55 -3.57 -4.18
CA SER A 216 -9.06 -3.19 -5.50
C SER A 216 -9.04 -4.34 -6.51
N SER A 217 -8.24 -5.38 -6.26
CA SER A 217 -8.16 -6.59 -7.10
C SER A 217 -9.43 -7.45 -7.04
N ALA A 218 -10.27 -7.31 -6.01
CA ALA A 218 -11.56 -7.96 -5.93
C ALA A 218 -12.53 -7.51 -7.05
N ALA A 219 -12.39 -6.27 -7.50
CA ALA A 219 -13.23 -5.69 -8.54
C ALA A 219 -12.77 -5.99 -9.97
N HIS A 220 -11.70 -6.79 -10.17
CA HIS A 220 -11.23 -7.11 -11.51
C HIS A 220 -12.30 -7.92 -12.29
N PRO A 221 -12.72 -7.47 -13.48
CA PRO A 221 -13.91 -8.00 -14.15
C PRO A 221 -13.82 -9.48 -14.58
N SER A 222 -12.62 -10.00 -14.78
CA SER A 222 -12.39 -11.37 -15.26
C SER A 222 -11.49 -12.22 -14.36
N LEU A 223 -10.71 -11.61 -13.49
CA LEU A 223 -9.75 -12.28 -12.60
C LEU A 223 -9.71 -11.59 -11.23
N PRO A 224 -10.78 -11.69 -10.42
CA PRO A 224 -10.75 -11.19 -9.07
C PRO A 224 -9.65 -11.90 -8.27
N ARG A 225 -8.86 -11.14 -7.51
CA ARG A 225 -7.71 -11.63 -6.73
C ARG A 225 -7.75 -11.15 -5.29
N SER A 226 -8.96 -10.98 -4.79
CA SER A 226 -9.20 -10.64 -3.40
C SER A 226 -10.61 -11.08 -3.03
N GLU A 227 -10.75 -11.60 -1.85
CA GLU A 227 -12.05 -11.83 -1.21
C GLU A 227 -12.49 -10.56 -0.48
N VAL A 228 -13.77 -10.50 -0.11
CA VAL A 228 -14.27 -9.59 0.90
C VAL A 228 -14.22 -10.33 2.22
N THR A 229 -13.26 -9.99 3.08
CA THR A 229 -13.12 -10.61 4.40
C THR A 229 -13.81 -9.75 5.45
N GLY A 230 -14.48 -10.40 6.42
CA GLY A 230 -15.14 -9.73 7.52
C GLY A 230 -14.32 -9.86 8.80
N PHE A 231 -14.03 -8.73 9.42
CA PHE A 231 -13.67 -8.66 10.83
C PHE A 231 -14.93 -8.26 11.62
N ALA A 232 -15.02 -8.66 12.88
CA ALA A 232 -16.07 -8.11 13.73
C ALA A 232 -15.91 -6.56 13.71
N PRO A 233 -17.00 -5.79 13.54
CA PRO A 233 -16.91 -4.33 13.58
C PRO A 233 -16.17 -3.92 14.85
N GLY A 234 -15.06 -3.20 14.68
CA GLY A 234 -14.24 -2.76 15.80
C GLY A 234 -15.03 -1.76 16.65
N ASP A 235 -14.97 -1.92 17.94
CA ASP A 235 -15.43 -0.95 18.94
C ASP A 235 -14.33 0.07 19.31
N ARG A 236 -13.18 -0.03 18.66
CA ARG A 236 -11.99 0.79 18.92
C ARG A 236 -11.87 1.91 17.91
N ASP A 237 -11.63 3.11 18.41
CA ASP A 237 -11.29 4.24 17.56
C ASP A 237 -9.89 4.09 16.93
N LEU A 238 -9.66 4.82 15.85
CA LEU A 238 -8.39 4.82 15.13
C LEU A 238 -7.22 5.25 16.04
N ALA A 239 -7.47 6.18 16.96
CA ALA A 239 -6.44 6.64 17.90
C ALA A 239 -5.99 5.51 18.83
N THR A 240 -6.92 4.72 19.37
CA THR A 240 -6.62 3.54 20.18
C THR A 240 -5.89 2.48 19.37
N LEU A 241 -6.31 2.22 18.13
CA LEU A 241 -5.65 1.27 17.23
C LEU A 241 -4.18 1.64 17.01
N LEU A 242 -3.91 2.92 16.76
CA LEU A 242 -2.56 3.40 16.45
C LEU A 242 -1.70 3.67 17.68
N PHE A 243 -2.26 4.25 18.74
CA PHE A 243 -1.52 4.80 19.87
C PHE A 243 -1.84 4.16 21.23
N GLY A 244 -2.85 3.29 21.30
CA GLY A 244 -3.24 2.58 22.51
C GLY A 244 -4.16 3.36 23.45
N PRO A 245 -4.41 2.79 24.61
CA PRO A 245 -3.78 1.59 25.19
C PRO A 245 -4.25 0.29 24.53
N SER A 246 -3.48 -0.79 24.67
CA SER A 246 -3.82 -2.12 24.14
C SER A 246 -4.07 -3.12 25.25
N SER A 247 -5.18 -3.86 25.14
CA SER A 247 -5.46 -5.06 25.90
C SER A 247 -5.14 -6.36 25.14
N SER A 248 -4.84 -6.26 23.82
CA SER A 248 -4.49 -7.43 22.99
C SER A 248 -3.02 -7.80 23.13
N PRO A 249 -2.69 -9.08 23.42
CA PRO A 249 -1.31 -9.54 23.49
C PRO A 249 -0.68 -9.83 22.13
N TYR A 250 -1.43 -9.71 21.02
CA TYR A 250 -1.00 -10.14 19.69
C TYR A 250 -0.45 -9.00 18.81
N GLY A 251 -0.36 -7.77 19.35
CA GLY A 251 0.20 -6.62 18.61
C GLY A 251 -0.70 -6.04 17.52
N THR A 252 -2.00 -6.33 17.55
CA THR A 252 -3.00 -5.81 16.60
C THR A 252 -3.51 -4.41 16.96
N VAL A 253 -3.20 -3.92 18.16
CA VAL A 253 -3.59 -2.61 18.69
C VAL A 253 -2.37 -1.90 19.24
N ASN A 254 -2.39 -0.57 19.32
CA ASN A 254 -1.27 0.27 19.73
C ASN A 254 -0.04 0.08 18.83
N LEU A 255 -0.25 0.12 17.51
CA LEU A 255 0.76 -0.20 16.52
C LEU A 255 2.01 0.67 16.64
N PHE A 256 1.85 1.99 16.78
CA PHE A 256 2.98 2.92 16.94
C PHE A 256 3.61 2.87 18.33
N GLY A 257 2.82 2.65 19.37
CA GLY A 257 3.36 2.47 20.72
C GLY A 257 4.25 1.22 20.81
N ALA A 258 3.84 0.13 20.18
CA ALA A 258 4.62 -1.09 20.10
C ALA A 258 5.90 -0.90 19.27
N LEU A 259 5.83 -0.20 18.13
CA LEU A 259 7.03 0.14 17.34
C LEU A 259 8.03 0.97 18.17
N ARG A 260 7.55 2.03 18.84
CA ARG A 260 8.41 2.81 19.77
C ARG A 260 9.05 1.95 20.85
N ARG A 261 8.30 0.98 21.36
CA ARG A 261 8.81 0.04 22.38
C ARG A 261 9.85 -0.89 21.79
N ALA A 262 9.69 -1.35 20.54
CA ALA A 262 10.70 -2.18 19.87
C ALA A 262 12.02 -1.40 19.71
N LEU A 263 11.99 -0.16 19.25
CA LEU A 263 13.17 0.70 19.15
C LEU A 263 13.86 0.84 20.51
N ALA A 264 13.09 1.24 21.53
CA ALA A 264 13.64 1.44 22.88
C ALA A 264 14.25 0.16 23.50
N LYS A 265 13.64 -1.01 23.27
CA LYS A 265 14.15 -2.30 23.77
C LYS A 265 15.46 -2.72 23.10
N THR A 266 15.69 -2.29 21.87
CA THR A 266 16.92 -2.58 21.11
C THR A 266 17.96 -1.45 21.19
N GLY A 267 17.67 -0.36 21.93
CA GLY A 267 18.59 0.72 22.19
C GLY A 267 18.63 1.82 21.11
N TYR A 268 17.58 1.91 20.29
CA TYR A 268 17.48 2.93 19.24
C TYR A 268 16.43 4.00 19.56
N SER A 269 16.67 5.22 19.10
CA SER A 269 15.80 6.38 19.32
C SER A 269 15.03 6.84 18.09
N ASP A 270 15.48 6.46 16.89
CA ASP A 270 14.85 6.82 15.62
C ASP A 270 14.83 5.65 14.63
N LEU A 271 14.00 5.78 13.58
CA LEU A 271 13.78 4.72 12.60
C LEU A 271 15.02 4.44 11.72
N LYS A 272 15.81 5.46 11.41
CA LYS A 272 17.02 5.30 10.57
C LYS A 272 18.10 4.53 11.28
N GLU A 273 18.28 4.80 12.56
CA GLU A 273 19.21 4.02 13.38
C GLU A 273 18.69 2.60 13.60
N PHE A 274 17.39 2.43 13.82
CA PHE A 274 16.78 1.12 14.00
C PHE A 274 16.91 0.22 12.76
N GLN A 275 17.03 0.77 11.54
CA GLN A 275 17.36 0.00 10.34
C GLN A 275 18.73 -0.70 10.40
N ARG A 276 19.56 -0.41 11.40
CA ARG A 276 20.87 -1.05 11.65
C ARG A 276 20.81 -2.17 12.68
N VAL A 277 19.62 -2.46 13.23
CA VAL A 277 19.46 -3.53 14.22
C VAL A 277 19.84 -4.88 13.61
N GLY A 278 20.55 -5.70 14.40
CA GLY A 278 20.89 -7.06 13.98
C GLY A 278 19.63 -7.93 13.87
N LEU A 279 19.47 -8.60 12.75
CA LEU A 279 18.37 -9.53 12.50
C LEU A 279 18.89 -10.96 12.48
N THR A 280 18.12 -11.87 13.05
CA THR A 280 18.40 -13.31 13.00
C THR A 280 17.25 -14.02 12.32
N VAL A 281 17.55 -14.83 11.32
CA VAL A 281 16.56 -15.71 10.71
C VAL A 281 16.34 -16.91 11.63
N ARG A 282 15.08 -17.16 11.93
CA ARG A 282 14.66 -18.33 12.68
C ARG A 282 14.09 -19.35 11.71
N GLY A 283 14.71 -20.52 11.65
CA GLY A 283 14.23 -21.68 10.88
C GLY A 283 13.08 -22.42 11.58
#